data_6f6015048d73dd17281be7e36e05cc72
#
_entry.id   6f6015048d73dd17281be7e36e05cc72
#
_cell.length_a   1.000
_cell.length_b   1.000
_cell.length_c   1.000
_cell.angle_alpha   90.00
_cell.angle_beta   90.00
_cell.angle_gamma   90.00
#
_symmetry.space_group_name_H-M   'P 1'
#
loop_
_entity.id
_entity.type
_entity.pdbx_description
1 polymer ?
#
loop_
_entity_poly.entity_id
_entity_poly.type
_entity_poly.pdbx_seq_one_letter_code
_entity_poly.pdbx_strand_id
1 'polypeptide(L)'
;MALAPTVNVVLGSMAFGIFWVLAVFPAVPFLPIGRTAGSLLGAMLMVMFRVISPEEAYAAIDLPILGLLFGTMVVSVFLERADMFKHLGKLLSWKSRGGKDLLVRICLISAISSALFTNDTCCVVLTEFILKIARQNNLPPQPFLLALASSANIGSSTTPIGNPQNLVIAVKSNISFGKFLLGILPAMFVGIFVNAGILLMYYWKLLSNEKDVEVAAAAAADVIAEKDVTLHRFHPATMSHVTLMSSEDWSSAADSIVLCSSTNGDPGHAETLRNRITWSEADMHSGSSDKVESTLAPNAAKEIAGDHGVFTRKEEDHSARKYARSGSWMKGMKDGFSYLSEEKEVPMERWKVLLWNGCVYLVTIGMLVSLLMGVNMSWSAITAALALIVLDFKDARPCLEKVSYSLLIFFCGMFITVDGFNKTGIPSALWDFMEPYARIDSAAGTAVLAVVILFLSNVASNVPTVLLLGARVAASAAEISPAEETKAWLLLAWVSTVAGNLSLLGSAANLIVCEQARRSQSFGYNLSFLTHLRFGFPTTIIITAIGLLLVRNY
;
A
#
# COMPACT_ATOMS: atom_id res chain seq x y z
N MET A 1 -1.29 32.21 18.82
CA MET A 1 -0.73 31.59 20.07
C MET A 1 0.73 31.95 20.24
N ALA A 2 1.23 32.13 21.48
CA ALA A 2 2.66 32.38 21.71
C ALA A 2 3.47 31.12 21.43
N LEU A 3 4.67 31.29 20.85
CA LEU A 3 5.64 30.19 20.70
C LEU A 3 6.05 29.66 22.09
N ALA A 4 6.31 28.36 22.16
CA ALA A 4 6.87 27.74 23.35
C ALA A 4 8.28 28.33 23.65
N PRO A 5 8.87 28.05 24.84
CA PRO A 5 10.25 28.44 25.11
C PRO A 5 11.19 28.04 23.99
N THR A 6 12.14 28.89 23.63
CA THR A 6 13.03 28.72 22.47
C THR A 6 13.70 27.35 22.44
N VAL A 7 14.08 26.79 23.61
CA VAL A 7 14.69 25.46 23.72
C VAL A 7 13.71 24.39 23.23
N ASN A 8 12.45 24.42 23.67
CA ASN A 8 11.43 23.45 23.26
C ASN A 8 11.10 23.57 21.77
N VAL A 9 11.10 24.81 21.24
CA VAL A 9 10.89 25.04 19.80
C VAL A 9 12.01 24.40 18.99
N VAL A 10 13.28 24.62 19.36
CA VAL A 10 14.43 24.08 18.63
C VAL A 10 14.47 22.55 18.74
N LEU A 11 14.38 22.00 19.97
CA LEU A 11 14.46 20.57 20.19
C LEU A 11 13.25 19.83 19.61
N GLY A 12 12.03 20.38 19.70
CA GLY A 12 10.84 19.82 19.11
C GLY A 12 10.88 19.84 17.57
N SER A 13 11.40 20.92 16.96
CA SER A 13 11.60 20.99 15.52
C SER A 13 12.65 19.98 15.04
N MET A 14 13.71 19.78 15.80
CA MET A 14 14.74 18.80 15.50
C MET A 14 14.18 17.38 15.58
N ALA A 15 13.43 17.03 16.62
CA ALA A 15 12.78 15.73 16.78
C ALA A 15 11.77 15.47 15.63
N PHE A 16 10.96 16.48 15.29
CA PHE A 16 10.04 16.40 14.17
C PHE A 16 10.78 16.28 12.82
N GLY A 17 11.87 17.00 12.63
CA GLY A 17 12.69 16.92 11.42
C GLY A 17 13.30 15.53 11.22
N ILE A 18 13.81 14.90 12.29
CA ILE A 18 14.31 13.52 12.26
C ILE A 18 13.19 12.55 11.89
N PHE A 19 12.03 12.66 12.56
CA PHE A 19 10.85 11.87 12.21
C PHE A 19 10.48 12.06 10.74
N TRP A 20 10.40 13.30 10.29
CA TRP A 20 9.99 13.64 8.94
C TRP A 20 10.92 13.01 7.88
N VAL A 21 12.24 13.16 8.03
CA VAL A 21 13.20 12.57 7.11
C VAL A 21 13.03 11.05 7.04
N LEU A 22 12.93 10.38 8.20
CA LEU A 22 12.81 8.92 8.27
C LEU A 22 11.43 8.39 7.84
N ALA A 23 10.38 9.20 7.94
CA ALA A 23 9.03 8.83 7.53
C ALA A 23 8.78 9.01 6.02
N VAL A 24 9.36 10.06 5.42
CA VAL A 24 9.17 10.40 4.00
C VAL A 24 10.13 9.62 3.11
N PHE A 25 11.39 9.48 3.53
CA PHE A 25 12.39 8.76 2.72
C PHE A 25 12.47 7.30 3.19
N PRO A 26 12.09 6.34 2.35
CA PRO A 26 12.05 4.91 2.72
C PRO A 26 13.45 4.31 3.00
N ALA A 27 14.49 4.92 2.45
CA ALA A 27 15.87 4.55 2.76
C ALA A 27 16.72 5.82 2.82
N VAL A 28 17.25 6.12 4.00
CA VAL A 28 18.24 7.18 4.17
C VAL A 28 19.62 6.53 4.01
N PRO A 29 20.47 7.00 3.07
CA PRO A 29 21.83 6.53 2.98
C PRO A 29 22.52 6.62 4.33
N PHE A 30 23.23 5.58 4.76
CA PHE A 30 23.90 5.43 6.06
C PHE A 30 23.01 5.14 7.29
N LEU A 31 21.68 5.20 7.17
CA LEU A 31 20.78 4.92 8.29
C LEU A 31 19.63 4.00 7.82
N PRO A 32 19.80 2.68 7.82
CA PRO A 32 18.77 1.73 7.38
C PRO A 32 17.65 1.58 8.44
N ILE A 33 17.11 2.72 8.90
CA ILE A 33 16.01 2.79 9.85
C ILE A 33 14.72 2.97 9.06
N GLY A 34 13.82 2.00 9.17
CA GLY A 34 12.52 2.08 8.54
C GLY A 34 11.62 3.15 9.16
N ARG A 35 10.62 3.59 8.40
CA ARG A 35 9.68 4.65 8.82
C ARG A 35 9.01 4.39 10.18
N THR A 36 8.75 3.13 10.54
CA THR A 36 8.18 2.76 11.85
C THR A 36 9.14 3.07 12.98
N ALA A 37 10.40 2.66 12.87
CA ALA A 37 11.42 2.98 13.86
C ALA A 37 11.71 4.49 13.88
N GLY A 38 11.65 5.16 12.73
CA GLY A 38 11.76 6.63 12.63
C GLY A 38 10.65 7.37 13.39
N SER A 39 9.40 6.88 13.32
CA SER A 39 8.28 7.48 14.06
C SER A 39 8.42 7.29 15.58
N LEU A 40 8.87 6.11 16.01
CA LEU A 40 9.15 5.85 17.43
C LEU A 40 10.33 6.68 17.94
N LEU A 41 11.38 6.84 17.13
CA LEU A 41 12.51 7.69 17.47
C LEU A 41 12.07 9.15 17.64
N GLY A 42 11.25 9.67 16.71
CA GLY A 42 10.69 11.02 16.85
C GLY A 42 9.87 11.18 18.13
N ALA A 43 8.99 10.22 18.43
CA ALA A 43 8.20 10.21 19.66
C ALA A 43 9.10 10.18 20.93
N MET A 44 10.09 9.29 20.94
CA MET A 44 11.03 9.18 22.05
C MET A 44 11.80 10.49 22.27
N LEU A 45 12.28 11.12 21.19
CA LEU A 45 13.00 12.40 21.27
C LEU A 45 12.09 13.52 21.79
N MET A 46 10.80 13.57 21.41
CA MET A 46 9.85 14.55 21.95
C MET A 46 9.72 14.45 23.48
N VAL A 47 9.68 13.23 24.02
CA VAL A 47 9.60 12.98 25.47
C VAL A 47 10.96 13.24 26.15
N MET A 48 12.07 12.77 25.58
CA MET A 48 13.41 12.97 26.13
C MET A 48 13.80 14.45 26.21
N PHE A 49 13.43 15.21 25.20
CA PHE A 49 13.66 16.66 25.16
C PHE A 49 12.64 17.46 26.00
N ARG A 50 11.70 16.76 26.66
CA ARG A 50 10.65 17.37 27.48
C ARG A 50 9.80 18.39 26.72
N VAL A 51 9.64 18.20 25.42
CA VAL A 51 8.68 18.97 24.60
C VAL A 51 7.26 18.56 24.98
N ILE A 52 7.09 17.28 25.30
CA ILE A 52 5.83 16.66 25.75
C ILE A 52 6.13 15.75 26.96
N SER A 53 5.23 15.71 27.94
CA SER A 53 5.38 14.78 29.07
C SER A 53 5.02 13.34 28.65
N PRO A 54 5.47 12.31 29.41
CA PRO A 54 5.08 10.92 29.14
C PRO A 54 3.55 10.72 29.16
N GLU A 55 2.86 11.36 30.10
CA GLU A 55 1.40 11.28 30.24
C GLU A 55 0.70 11.87 29.03
N GLU A 56 1.17 13.03 28.56
CA GLU A 56 0.66 13.67 27.34
C GLU A 56 0.99 12.84 26.11
N ALA A 57 2.15 12.19 26.04
CA ALA A 57 2.51 11.30 24.94
C ALA A 57 1.54 10.12 24.82
N TYR A 58 1.17 9.49 25.94
CA TYR A 58 0.13 8.46 25.93
C TYR A 58 -1.25 9.01 25.53
N ALA A 59 -1.61 10.20 26.01
CA ALA A 59 -2.87 10.85 25.68
C ALA A 59 -2.96 11.27 24.20
N ALA A 60 -1.83 11.52 23.54
CA ALA A 60 -1.77 11.86 22.12
C ALA A 60 -2.14 10.67 21.21
N ILE A 61 -2.03 9.42 21.72
CA ILE A 61 -2.36 8.23 20.95
C ILE A 61 -3.89 8.12 20.81
N ASP A 62 -4.37 8.25 19.58
CA ASP A 62 -5.80 8.18 19.27
C ASP A 62 -6.25 6.72 19.09
N LEU A 63 -6.73 6.12 20.19
CA LEU A 63 -7.20 4.72 20.19
C LEU A 63 -8.38 4.45 19.25
N PRO A 64 -9.39 5.34 19.11
CA PRO A 64 -10.42 5.20 18.10
C PRO A 64 -9.88 5.06 16.67
N ILE A 65 -8.88 5.84 16.31
CA ILE A 65 -8.24 5.75 14.98
C ILE A 65 -7.51 4.41 14.83
N LEU A 66 -6.75 3.99 15.83
CA LEU A 66 -6.04 2.71 15.81
C LEU A 66 -7.01 1.52 15.75
N GLY A 67 -8.11 1.58 16.50
CA GLY A 67 -9.14 0.54 16.51
C GLY A 67 -9.84 0.40 15.15
N LEU A 68 -10.18 1.52 14.52
CA LEU A 68 -10.77 1.51 13.19
C LEU A 68 -9.78 0.97 12.14
N LEU A 69 -8.52 1.39 12.21
CA LEU A 69 -7.47 0.93 11.31
C LEU A 69 -7.22 -0.58 11.48
N PHE A 70 -7.11 -1.06 12.72
CA PHE A 70 -6.95 -2.48 13.00
C PHE A 70 -8.16 -3.29 12.49
N GLY A 71 -9.38 -2.86 12.82
CA GLY A 71 -10.61 -3.54 12.41
C GLY A 71 -10.73 -3.67 10.90
N THR A 72 -10.48 -2.59 10.16
CA THR A 72 -10.54 -2.61 8.69
C THR A 72 -9.44 -3.48 8.06
N MET A 73 -8.23 -3.52 8.65
CA MET A 73 -7.16 -4.42 8.18
C MET A 73 -7.55 -5.89 8.38
N VAL A 74 -8.10 -6.25 9.53
CA VAL A 74 -8.56 -7.63 9.79
C VAL A 74 -9.66 -8.01 8.79
N VAL A 75 -10.68 -7.19 8.62
CA VAL A 75 -11.77 -7.44 7.64
C VAL A 75 -11.19 -7.63 6.23
N SER A 76 -10.22 -6.80 5.82
CA SER A 76 -9.56 -6.92 4.52
C SER A 76 -8.84 -8.25 4.34
N VAL A 77 -8.16 -8.76 5.38
CA VAL A 77 -7.49 -10.08 5.36
C VAL A 77 -8.51 -11.22 5.16
N PHE A 78 -9.66 -11.15 5.84
CA PHE A 78 -10.72 -12.15 5.67
C PHE A 78 -11.36 -12.10 4.29
N LEU A 79 -11.57 -10.91 3.74
CA LEU A 79 -12.11 -10.74 2.37
C LEU A 79 -11.13 -11.25 1.31
N GLU A 80 -9.83 -11.04 1.49
CA GLU A 80 -8.80 -11.63 0.65
C GLU A 80 -8.89 -13.16 0.66
N ARG A 81 -9.01 -13.76 1.84
CA ARG A 81 -9.15 -15.19 2.03
C ARG A 81 -10.46 -15.75 1.46
N ALA A 82 -11.52 -14.93 1.42
CA ALA A 82 -12.81 -15.26 0.82
C ALA A 82 -12.84 -15.07 -0.72
N ASP A 83 -11.68 -14.98 -1.39
CA ASP A 83 -11.54 -14.86 -2.84
C ASP A 83 -12.17 -13.60 -3.47
N MET A 84 -12.51 -12.57 -2.67
CA MET A 84 -13.12 -11.34 -3.17
C MET A 84 -12.30 -10.73 -4.32
N PHE A 85 -11.01 -10.65 -4.15
CA PHE A 85 -10.13 -10.07 -5.17
C PHE A 85 -9.99 -10.93 -6.42
N LYS A 86 -10.19 -12.26 -6.34
CA LYS A 86 -10.29 -13.13 -7.52
C LYS A 86 -11.54 -12.80 -8.33
N HIS A 87 -12.66 -12.45 -7.66
CA HIS A 87 -13.88 -11.99 -8.34
C HIS A 87 -13.67 -10.65 -9.04
N LEU A 88 -12.95 -9.70 -8.40
CA LEU A 88 -12.57 -8.43 -9.03
C LEU A 88 -11.67 -8.64 -10.24
N GLY A 89 -10.68 -9.54 -10.16
CA GLY A 89 -9.83 -9.92 -11.29
C GLY A 89 -10.61 -10.53 -12.47
N LYS A 90 -11.61 -11.38 -12.18
CA LYS A 90 -12.53 -11.91 -13.19
C LYS A 90 -13.37 -10.80 -13.84
N LEU A 91 -13.83 -9.83 -13.06
CA LEU A 91 -14.60 -8.69 -13.56
C LEU A 91 -13.76 -7.80 -14.49
N LEU A 92 -12.48 -7.59 -14.19
CA LEU A 92 -11.54 -6.88 -15.07
C LEU A 92 -11.37 -7.56 -16.43
N SER A 93 -11.26 -8.88 -16.44
CA SER A 93 -11.03 -9.67 -17.66
C SER A 93 -12.30 -9.98 -18.46
N TRP A 94 -13.51 -9.76 -17.89
CA TRP A 94 -14.78 -10.15 -18.51
C TRP A 94 -15.09 -9.35 -19.76
N LYS A 95 -15.09 -10.03 -20.93
CA LYS A 95 -15.46 -9.45 -22.25
C LYS A 95 -14.74 -8.12 -22.57
N SER A 96 -13.46 -8.01 -22.27
CA SER A 96 -12.67 -6.82 -22.66
C SER A 96 -12.66 -6.66 -24.18
N ARG A 97 -13.00 -5.46 -24.68
CA ARG A 97 -13.06 -5.12 -26.10
C ARG A 97 -11.79 -4.40 -26.59
N GLY A 98 -10.67 -4.61 -25.93
CA GLY A 98 -9.38 -3.99 -26.28
C GLY A 98 -8.80 -3.13 -25.14
N GLY A 99 -7.61 -2.58 -25.38
CA GLY A 99 -6.85 -1.86 -24.35
C GLY A 99 -7.55 -0.63 -23.79
N LYS A 100 -8.33 0.09 -24.60
CA LYS A 100 -9.08 1.29 -24.17
C LYS A 100 -10.22 0.96 -23.21
N ASP A 101 -11.01 -0.09 -23.52
CA ASP A 101 -12.09 -0.56 -22.66
C ASP A 101 -11.53 -1.10 -21.34
N LEU A 102 -10.42 -1.85 -21.40
CA LEU A 102 -9.72 -2.35 -20.21
C LEU A 102 -9.25 -1.21 -19.30
N LEU A 103 -8.69 -0.13 -19.86
CA LEU A 103 -8.23 1.03 -19.09
C LEU A 103 -9.38 1.69 -18.31
N VAL A 104 -10.53 1.94 -18.95
CA VAL A 104 -11.69 2.53 -18.27
C VAL A 104 -12.21 1.62 -17.16
N ARG A 105 -12.26 0.31 -17.39
CA ARG A 105 -12.67 -0.67 -16.38
C ARG A 105 -11.72 -0.68 -15.18
N ILE A 106 -10.41 -0.62 -15.44
CA ILE A 106 -9.42 -0.53 -14.37
C ILE A 106 -9.66 0.73 -13.54
N CYS A 107 -9.89 1.89 -14.17
CA CYS A 107 -10.20 3.12 -13.44
C CYS A 107 -11.43 2.95 -12.53
N LEU A 108 -12.53 2.42 -13.05
CA LEU A 108 -13.78 2.27 -12.30
C LEU A 108 -13.65 1.24 -11.17
N ILE A 109 -13.12 0.05 -11.49
CA ILE A 109 -13.00 -1.03 -10.51
C ILE A 109 -12.00 -0.67 -9.41
N SER A 110 -10.87 -0.05 -9.76
CA SER A 110 -9.89 0.40 -8.77
C SER A 110 -10.46 1.46 -7.84
N ALA A 111 -11.23 2.42 -8.37
CA ALA A 111 -11.86 3.46 -7.56
C ALA A 111 -12.89 2.89 -6.58
N ILE A 112 -13.79 2.02 -7.07
CA ILE A 112 -14.82 1.41 -6.21
C ILE A 112 -14.17 0.50 -5.17
N SER A 113 -13.19 -0.31 -5.57
CA SER A 113 -12.49 -1.21 -4.65
C SER A 113 -11.73 -0.45 -3.57
N SER A 114 -11.05 0.64 -3.92
CA SER A 114 -10.29 1.43 -2.95
C SER A 114 -11.16 2.27 -2.02
N ALA A 115 -12.39 2.59 -2.41
CA ALA A 115 -13.37 3.21 -1.54
C ALA A 115 -13.92 2.24 -0.46
N LEU A 116 -14.00 0.95 -0.78
CA LEU A 116 -14.50 -0.10 0.12
C LEU A 116 -13.41 -0.76 0.95
N PHE A 117 -12.20 -0.86 0.37
CA PHE A 117 -10.99 -1.39 1.01
C PHE A 117 -9.98 -0.25 1.11
N THR A 118 -8.81 -0.44 1.62
CA THR A 118 -7.80 0.61 1.55
C THR A 118 -7.21 0.70 0.14
N ASN A 119 -6.79 1.90 -0.29
CA ASN A 119 -6.09 2.08 -1.58
C ASN A 119 -4.86 1.17 -1.70
N ASP A 120 -4.12 0.99 -0.61
CA ASP A 120 -2.92 0.16 -0.55
C ASP A 120 -3.25 -1.31 -0.83
N THR A 121 -4.25 -1.87 -0.14
CA THR A 121 -4.71 -3.26 -0.37
C THR A 121 -5.19 -3.47 -1.80
N CYS A 122 -5.96 -2.51 -2.32
CA CYS A 122 -6.43 -2.53 -3.70
C CYS A 122 -5.26 -2.59 -4.69
N CYS A 123 -4.24 -1.74 -4.50
CA CYS A 123 -3.06 -1.68 -5.36
C CYS A 123 -2.20 -2.95 -5.25
N VAL A 124 -2.00 -3.49 -4.04
CA VAL A 124 -1.27 -4.76 -3.85
C VAL A 124 -1.88 -5.86 -4.70
N VAL A 125 -3.19 -6.04 -4.61
CA VAL A 125 -3.85 -7.18 -5.25
C VAL A 125 -4.09 -6.97 -6.74
N LEU A 126 -4.60 -5.81 -7.12
CA LEU A 126 -4.96 -5.57 -8.52
C LEU A 126 -3.75 -5.42 -9.45
N THR A 127 -2.58 -5.03 -8.94
CA THR A 127 -1.36 -4.93 -9.77
C THR A 127 -1.02 -6.27 -10.44
N GLU A 128 -1.04 -7.38 -9.69
CA GLU A 128 -0.76 -8.71 -10.23
C GLU A 128 -1.76 -9.11 -11.33
N PHE A 129 -3.06 -8.87 -11.08
CA PHE A 129 -4.10 -9.16 -12.07
C PHE A 129 -3.93 -8.32 -13.34
N ILE A 130 -3.64 -7.04 -13.20
CA ILE A 130 -3.45 -6.13 -14.33
C ILE A 130 -2.24 -6.53 -15.15
N LEU A 131 -1.11 -6.84 -14.52
CA LEU A 131 0.10 -7.30 -15.20
C LEU A 131 -0.15 -8.62 -15.95
N LYS A 132 -0.90 -9.55 -15.34
CA LYS A 132 -1.29 -10.80 -16.00
C LYS A 132 -2.18 -10.56 -17.22
N ILE A 133 -3.21 -9.69 -17.10
CA ILE A 133 -4.11 -9.36 -18.21
C ILE A 133 -3.36 -8.62 -19.33
N ALA A 134 -2.50 -7.67 -18.98
CA ALA A 134 -1.68 -6.94 -19.94
C ALA A 134 -0.80 -7.90 -20.75
N ARG A 135 -0.13 -8.86 -20.06
CA ARG A 135 0.68 -9.90 -20.71
C ARG A 135 -0.16 -10.80 -21.63
N GLN A 136 -1.31 -11.27 -21.16
CA GLN A 136 -2.17 -12.16 -21.95
C GLN A 136 -2.70 -11.51 -23.23
N ASN A 137 -2.83 -10.18 -23.23
CA ASN A 137 -3.33 -9.42 -24.38
C ASN A 137 -2.22 -8.66 -25.12
N ASN A 138 -0.95 -8.93 -24.83
CA ASN A 138 0.21 -8.24 -25.39
C ASN A 138 0.11 -6.70 -25.33
N LEU A 139 -0.42 -6.18 -24.20
CA LEU A 139 -0.60 -4.75 -24.00
C LEU A 139 0.52 -4.17 -23.10
N PRO A 140 0.97 -2.93 -23.37
CA PRO A 140 1.95 -2.28 -22.50
C PRO A 140 1.36 -2.03 -21.11
N PRO A 141 2.03 -2.40 -20.01
CA PRO A 141 1.46 -2.31 -18.66
C PRO A 141 1.33 -0.88 -18.13
N GLN A 142 2.14 0.05 -18.63
CA GLN A 142 2.25 1.42 -18.11
C GLN A 142 0.93 2.17 -17.98
N PRO A 143 0.05 2.26 -18.99
CA PRO A 143 -1.21 2.97 -18.88
C PRO A 143 -2.11 2.39 -17.79
N PHE A 144 -2.10 1.07 -17.66
CA PHE A 144 -2.97 0.34 -16.72
C PHE A 144 -2.48 0.47 -15.27
N LEU A 145 -1.17 0.48 -15.05
CA LEU A 145 -0.58 0.71 -13.73
C LEU A 145 -0.81 2.15 -13.25
N LEU A 146 -0.69 3.14 -14.13
CA LEU A 146 -1.05 4.53 -13.82
C LEU A 146 -2.55 4.68 -13.56
N ALA A 147 -3.40 3.99 -14.35
CA ALA A 147 -4.84 3.98 -14.13
C ALA A 147 -5.21 3.39 -12.77
N LEU A 148 -4.58 2.27 -12.38
CA LEU A 148 -4.76 1.67 -11.07
C LEU A 148 -4.38 2.64 -9.94
N ALA A 149 -3.14 3.14 -9.95
CA ALA A 149 -2.61 3.99 -8.88
C ALA A 149 -3.42 5.28 -8.72
N SER A 150 -3.65 6.00 -9.83
CA SER A 150 -4.37 7.28 -9.80
C SER A 150 -5.84 7.10 -9.40
N SER A 151 -6.52 6.09 -9.94
CA SER A 151 -7.93 5.85 -9.64
C SER A 151 -8.15 5.28 -8.24
N ALA A 152 -7.22 4.49 -7.71
CA ALA A 152 -7.27 4.03 -6.33
C ALA A 152 -7.17 5.21 -5.34
N ASN A 153 -6.28 6.16 -5.58
CA ASN A 153 -6.19 7.38 -4.77
C ASN A 153 -7.47 8.22 -4.86
N ILE A 154 -8.02 8.45 -6.07
CA ILE A 154 -9.26 9.22 -6.23
C ILE A 154 -10.43 8.49 -5.55
N GLY A 155 -10.58 7.17 -5.77
CA GLY A 155 -11.65 6.37 -5.19
C GLY A 155 -11.62 6.34 -3.66
N SER A 156 -10.44 6.14 -3.10
CA SER A 156 -10.24 6.09 -1.65
C SER A 156 -10.57 7.39 -0.90
N SER A 157 -10.65 8.52 -1.62
CA SER A 157 -11.06 9.80 -1.02
C SER A 157 -12.50 9.79 -0.53
N THR A 158 -13.35 8.90 -1.04
CA THR A 158 -14.80 8.92 -0.87
C THR A 158 -15.26 8.42 0.48
N THR A 159 -14.47 7.58 1.13
CA THR A 159 -14.84 6.97 2.41
C THR A 159 -13.78 7.15 3.48
N PRO A 160 -14.18 7.17 4.76
CA PRO A 160 -13.23 7.16 5.87
C PRO A 160 -12.27 5.97 5.86
N ILE A 161 -12.75 4.79 5.45
CA ILE A 161 -11.97 3.54 5.45
C ILE A 161 -11.06 3.38 4.22
N GLY A 162 -11.25 4.21 3.19
CA GLY A 162 -10.48 4.11 1.95
C GLY A 162 -9.01 4.51 2.10
N ASN A 163 -8.70 5.41 3.04
CA ASN A 163 -7.34 5.90 3.23
C ASN A 163 -7.11 6.34 4.69
N PRO A 164 -5.93 6.11 5.29
CA PRO A 164 -5.65 6.45 6.68
C PRO A 164 -5.91 7.92 7.06
N GLN A 165 -5.60 8.89 6.20
CA GLN A 165 -5.87 10.30 6.49
C GLN A 165 -7.37 10.61 6.57
N ASN A 166 -8.20 9.95 5.74
CA ASN A 166 -9.66 10.13 5.78
C ASN A 166 -10.26 9.58 7.07
N LEU A 167 -9.68 8.49 7.56
CA LEU A 167 -10.02 7.90 8.84
C LEU A 167 -9.75 8.86 9.99
N VAL A 168 -8.56 9.52 9.98
CA VAL A 168 -8.22 10.57 10.95
C VAL A 168 -9.23 11.72 10.87
N ILE A 169 -9.54 12.19 9.67
CA ILE A 169 -10.51 13.27 9.45
C ILE A 169 -11.88 12.90 10.01
N ALA A 170 -12.40 11.72 9.66
CA ALA A 170 -13.73 11.30 10.08
C ALA A 170 -13.85 11.16 11.61
N VAL A 171 -12.82 10.65 12.28
CA VAL A 171 -12.81 10.55 13.75
C VAL A 171 -12.69 11.94 14.40
N LYS A 172 -11.81 12.81 13.91
CA LYS A 172 -11.59 14.15 14.48
C LYS A 172 -12.75 15.11 14.23
N SER A 173 -13.41 15.00 13.08
CA SER A 173 -14.54 15.86 12.70
C SER A 173 -15.90 15.39 13.23
N ASN A 174 -15.99 14.14 13.71
CA ASN A 174 -17.26 13.48 14.04
C ASN A 174 -18.28 13.43 12.87
N ILE A 175 -17.80 13.56 11.62
CA ILE A 175 -18.64 13.43 10.44
C ILE A 175 -19.04 11.96 10.29
N SER A 176 -20.35 11.68 10.19
CA SER A 176 -20.83 10.31 9.98
C SER A 176 -20.33 9.77 8.63
N PHE A 177 -20.15 8.45 8.54
CA PHE A 177 -19.70 7.77 7.32
C PHE A 177 -20.57 8.14 6.11
N GLY A 178 -21.90 8.18 6.27
CA GLY A 178 -22.83 8.54 5.19
C GLY A 178 -22.67 9.98 4.71
N LYS A 179 -22.52 10.95 5.61
CA LYS A 179 -22.27 12.36 5.23
C LYS A 179 -20.92 12.53 4.55
N PHE A 180 -19.89 11.85 5.04
CA PHE A 180 -18.57 11.85 4.42
C PHE A 180 -18.63 11.29 2.98
N LEU A 181 -19.26 10.12 2.82
CA LEU A 181 -19.46 9.47 1.53
C LEU A 181 -20.20 10.40 0.55
N LEU A 182 -21.39 10.88 0.94
CA LEU A 182 -22.23 11.70 0.06
C LEU A 182 -21.56 13.03 -0.30
N GLY A 183 -20.80 13.62 0.63
CA GLY A 183 -20.12 14.89 0.41
C GLY A 183 -19.01 14.83 -0.65
N ILE A 184 -18.32 13.69 -0.77
CA ILE A 184 -17.19 13.53 -1.70
C ILE A 184 -17.59 12.75 -2.96
N LEU A 185 -18.63 11.92 -2.91
CA LEU A 185 -19.04 11.02 -3.99
C LEU A 185 -19.17 11.71 -5.36
N PRO A 186 -19.81 12.90 -5.49
CA PRO A 186 -19.90 13.58 -6.78
C PRO A 186 -18.53 13.98 -7.35
N ALA A 187 -17.63 14.47 -6.51
CA ALA A 187 -16.27 14.84 -6.89
C ALA A 187 -15.47 13.61 -7.36
N MET A 188 -15.63 12.48 -6.66
CA MET A 188 -14.99 11.22 -7.01
C MET A 188 -15.46 10.72 -8.38
N PHE A 189 -16.77 10.66 -8.63
CA PHE A 189 -17.28 10.19 -9.92
C PHE A 189 -16.76 11.04 -11.08
N VAL A 190 -16.91 12.35 -11.00
CA VAL A 190 -16.40 13.24 -12.05
C VAL A 190 -14.88 13.15 -12.16
N GLY A 191 -14.17 13.09 -11.05
CA GLY A 191 -12.71 12.94 -11.01
C GLY A 191 -12.23 11.66 -11.71
N ILE A 192 -12.91 10.53 -11.50
CA ILE A 192 -12.58 9.25 -12.16
C ILE A 192 -12.81 9.33 -13.67
N PHE A 193 -13.93 9.89 -14.12
CA PHE A 193 -14.20 10.04 -15.57
C PHE A 193 -13.19 10.96 -16.23
N VAL A 194 -12.82 12.06 -15.57
CA VAL A 194 -11.79 12.98 -16.08
C VAL A 194 -10.43 12.30 -16.09
N ASN A 195 -10.05 11.57 -15.03
CA ASN A 195 -8.81 10.80 -14.98
C ASN A 195 -8.74 9.77 -16.11
N ALA A 196 -9.80 9.00 -16.31
CA ALA A 196 -9.87 8.02 -17.40
C ALA A 196 -9.79 8.70 -18.78
N GLY A 197 -10.45 9.85 -18.96
CA GLY A 197 -10.39 10.65 -20.19
C GLY A 197 -8.98 11.15 -20.51
N ILE A 198 -8.28 11.70 -19.49
CA ILE A 198 -6.89 12.18 -19.64
C ILE A 198 -5.95 11.00 -19.97
N LEU A 199 -6.09 9.87 -19.27
CA LEU A 199 -5.31 8.65 -19.56
C LEU A 199 -5.56 8.13 -20.97
N LEU A 200 -6.82 8.09 -21.41
CA LEU A 200 -7.16 7.70 -22.78
C LEU A 200 -6.55 8.64 -23.81
N MET A 201 -6.61 9.95 -23.59
CA MET A 201 -5.99 10.95 -24.47
C MET A 201 -4.47 10.80 -24.53
N TYR A 202 -3.84 10.66 -23.36
CA TYR A 202 -2.38 10.57 -23.24
C TYR A 202 -1.82 9.30 -23.91
N TYR A 203 -2.51 8.17 -23.73
CA TYR A 203 -2.10 6.87 -24.27
C TYR A 203 -2.89 6.41 -25.49
N TRP A 204 -3.64 7.31 -26.14
CA TRP A 204 -4.51 6.96 -27.26
C TRP A 204 -3.81 6.18 -28.39
N LYS A 205 -2.64 6.67 -28.82
CA LYS A 205 -1.85 6.04 -29.86
C LYS A 205 -1.34 4.67 -29.43
N LEU A 206 -0.81 4.57 -28.21
CA LEU A 206 -0.25 3.35 -27.65
C LEU A 206 -1.33 2.24 -27.51
N LEU A 207 -2.56 2.61 -27.17
CA LEU A 207 -3.69 1.67 -27.02
C LEU A 207 -4.43 1.40 -28.32
N SER A 208 -4.09 2.09 -29.43
CA SER A 208 -4.71 1.90 -30.76
C SER A 208 -3.87 1.05 -31.71
N ASN A 209 -2.56 0.96 -31.51
CA ASN A 209 -1.64 0.26 -32.40
C ASN A 209 -1.52 -1.21 -31.98
N GLU A 210 -2.42 -2.06 -32.46
CA GLU A 210 -2.29 -3.52 -32.30
C GLU A 210 -1.07 -4.10 -33.08
N LYS A 211 -0.55 -3.40 -34.09
CA LYS A 211 0.55 -3.90 -34.95
C LYS A 211 1.96 -3.60 -34.46
N ASP A 212 2.17 -2.51 -33.72
CA ASP A 212 3.51 -2.16 -33.19
C ASP A 212 3.87 -2.97 -31.93
N VAL A 213 2.89 -3.66 -31.34
CA VAL A 213 3.08 -4.55 -30.18
C VAL A 213 3.76 -5.86 -30.58
N GLU A 214 3.57 -6.35 -31.82
CA GLU A 214 4.27 -7.55 -32.30
C GLU A 214 5.80 -7.32 -32.44
N VAL A 215 6.22 -6.11 -32.84
CA VAL A 215 7.63 -5.77 -32.99
C VAL A 215 8.32 -5.58 -31.61
N ALA A 216 7.63 -5.00 -30.63
CA ALA A 216 8.14 -4.85 -29.28
C ALA A 216 8.15 -6.17 -28.49
N ALA A 217 7.18 -7.05 -28.73
CA ALA A 217 7.11 -8.39 -28.14
C ALA A 217 8.18 -9.33 -28.72
N ALA A 218 8.49 -9.23 -30.01
CA ALA A 218 9.56 -9.98 -30.66
C ALA A 218 10.95 -9.57 -30.13
N ALA A 219 11.17 -8.28 -29.91
CA ALA A 219 12.43 -7.77 -29.33
C ALA A 219 12.60 -8.15 -27.84
N ALA A 220 11.50 -8.34 -27.11
CA ALA A 220 11.54 -8.81 -25.72
C ALA A 220 11.65 -10.35 -25.59
N ALA A 221 11.17 -11.10 -26.59
CA ALA A 221 11.23 -12.58 -26.59
C ALA A 221 12.65 -13.11 -26.81
N ASP A 222 13.50 -12.38 -27.53
CA ASP A 222 14.92 -12.75 -27.75
C ASP A 222 15.81 -12.59 -26.50
N VAL A 223 15.31 -11.92 -25.45
CA VAL A 223 16.05 -11.71 -24.18
C VAL A 223 15.64 -12.72 -23.08
N ILE A 224 14.56 -13.52 -23.30
CA ILE A 224 13.94 -14.37 -22.24
C ILE A 224 14.04 -15.87 -22.55
N ALA A 225 15.03 -16.31 -23.29
CA ALA A 225 15.37 -17.72 -23.28
C ALA A 225 16.28 -18.01 -22.07
N GLU A 226 15.73 -18.64 -21.05
CA GLU A 226 16.34 -19.18 -19.82
C GLU A 226 16.07 -18.40 -18.52
N LYS A 227 15.04 -18.85 -17.78
CA LYS A 227 15.13 -19.37 -16.41
C LYS A 227 13.75 -19.54 -15.78
N ASP A 228 13.41 -20.79 -15.49
CA ASP A 228 12.34 -21.18 -14.55
C ASP A 228 12.62 -20.56 -13.19
N VAL A 229 11.69 -19.71 -12.70
CA VAL A 229 11.72 -19.19 -11.34
C VAL A 229 10.38 -19.45 -10.67
N THR A 230 10.44 -20.23 -9.63
CA THR A 230 9.38 -20.55 -8.68
C THR A 230 8.70 -19.28 -8.13
N LEU A 231 7.39 -19.21 -8.31
CA LEU A 231 6.51 -18.16 -7.79
C LEU A 231 6.49 -18.17 -6.26
N HIS A 232 7.12 -17.20 -5.62
CA HIS A 232 6.94 -16.91 -4.21
C HIS A 232 5.61 -16.17 -3.97
N ARG A 233 4.76 -16.78 -3.16
CA ARG A 233 3.45 -16.31 -2.73
C ARG A 233 3.60 -15.03 -1.89
N PHE A 234 3.02 -13.92 -2.32
CA PHE A 234 3.05 -12.65 -1.62
C PHE A 234 2.00 -12.61 -0.49
N HIS A 235 2.41 -12.18 0.70
CA HIS A 235 1.51 -11.89 1.82
C HIS A 235 1.32 -10.37 1.97
N PRO A 236 0.10 -9.85 2.20
CA PRO A 236 -0.15 -8.41 2.43
C PRO A 236 0.55 -7.83 3.65
N ALA A 237 0.96 -8.69 4.60
CA ALA A 237 1.77 -8.29 5.76
C ALA A 237 3.15 -7.69 5.39
N THR A 238 3.57 -7.78 4.14
CA THR A 238 4.90 -7.35 3.69
C THR A 238 5.03 -5.86 3.41
N MET A 239 4.01 -5.02 3.71
CA MET A 239 4.27 -3.57 3.74
C MET A 239 5.29 -3.16 4.81
N SER A 240 5.49 -3.97 5.86
CA SER A 240 6.61 -3.80 6.79
C SER A 240 7.96 -4.20 6.19
N HIS A 241 7.99 -5.03 5.15
CA HIS A 241 9.22 -5.47 4.46
C HIS A 241 9.65 -4.58 3.28
N VAL A 242 8.82 -3.64 2.83
CA VAL A 242 9.29 -2.56 1.94
C VAL A 242 10.38 -1.73 2.64
N THR A 243 10.46 -1.81 3.95
CA THR A 243 11.45 -1.14 4.80
C THR A 243 12.75 -1.94 4.99
N LEU A 244 12.81 -3.19 4.53
CA LEU A 244 14.01 -4.06 4.63
C LEU A 244 14.65 -4.34 3.27
N MET A 245 14.59 -3.39 2.36
CA MET A 245 15.47 -3.42 1.20
C MET A 245 16.88 -3.04 1.66
N SER A 246 17.84 -3.92 1.44
CA SER A 246 19.24 -3.63 1.66
C SER A 246 19.64 -2.37 0.89
N SER A 247 20.49 -1.55 1.48
CA SER A 247 21.01 -0.29 0.92
C SER A 247 21.63 -0.40 -0.48
N GLU A 248 21.88 -1.60 -0.95
CA GLU A 248 22.47 -1.88 -2.28
C GLU A 248 21.50 -1.70 -3.44
N ASP A 249 20.19 -1.94 -3.22
CA ASP A 249 19.18 -1.86 -4.30
C ASP A 249 18.73 -0.43 -4.61
N TRP A 250 18.98 0.54 -3.72
CA TRP A 250 18.61 1.95 -3.93
C TRP A 250 19.73 2.79 -4.54
N SER A 251 21.00 2.39 -4.39
CA SER A 251 22.13 3.06 -5.05
C SER A 251 22.01 2.97 -6.58
N SER A 252 21.51 1.85 -7.11
CA SER A 252 21.28 1.70 -8.54
C SER A 252 20.17 2.59 -9.12
N ALA A 253 19.21 3.02 -8.30
CA ALA A 253 18.14 3.94 -8.71
C ALA A 253 18.58 5.42 -8.64
N ALA A 254 19.48 5.76 -7.71
CA ALA A 254 20.06 7.09 -7.58
C ALA A 254 21.15 7.34 -8.63
N ASP A 255 21.97 6.32 -8.95
CA ASP A 255 23.01 6.41 -9.97
C ASP A 255 22.44 6.52 -11.39
N SER A 256 21.22 6.03 -11.65
CA SER A 256 20.54 6.22 -12.93
C SER A 256 20.12 7.68 -13.19
N ILE A 257 20.16 8.54 -12.17
CA ILE A 257 19.85 9.97 -12.30
C ILE A 257 21.09 10.81 -12.64
N VAL A 258 22.30 10.30 -12.35
CA VAL A 258 23.56 11.04 -12.49
C VAL A 258 24.37 10.66 -13.72
N LEU A 259 24.14 9.47 -14.32
CA LEU A 259 24.98 8.95 -15.42
C LEU A 259 24.27 8.91 -16.78
N CYS A 260 23.80 10.07 -17.25
CA CYS A 260 23.62 10.35 -18.67
C CYS A 260 24.61 11.42 -19.14
N SER A 261 25.90 11.19 -18.96
CA SER A 261 26.92 11.81 -19.82
C SER A 261 28.23 11.05 -19.74
N SER A 262 28.67 10.68 -20.92
CA SER A 262 30.02 10.32 -21.38
C SER A 262 30.53 8.88 -21.23
N THR A 263 30.56 8.21 -22.38
CA THR A 263 31.69 7.62 -23.13
C THR A 263 32.44 6.39 -22.61
N ASN A 264 32.35 5.35 -23.47
CA ASN A 264 33.35 4.36 -23.94
C ASN A 264 34.56 4.01 -23.07
N GLY A 265 34.77 2.68 -22.89
CA GLY A 265 36.06 2.07 -22.53
C GLY A 265 35.93 0.64 -22.01
N ASP A 266 36.61 -0.26 -22.65
CA ASP A 266 36.67 -1.72 -22.72
C ASP A 266 37.18 -2.44 -21.43
N PRO A 267 37.09 -3.81 -21.33
CA PRO A 267 36.98 -4.55 -20.06
C PRO A 267 38.33 -5.13 -19.58
N GLY A 268 38.40 -5.36 -18.26
CA GLY A 268 39.52 -6.09 -17.66
C GLY A 268 39.20 -6.60 -16.26
N HIS A 269 39.26 -7.92 -16.13
CA HIS A 269 39.47 -8.78 -14.97
C HIS A 269 39.40 -8.18 -13.55
N ALA A 270 38.58 -8.75 -12.70
CA ALA A 270 38.85 -8.84 -11.27
C ALA A 270 38.18 -10.06 -10.61
N GLU A 271 38.99 -10.75 -9.88
CA GLU A 271 38.77 -12.02 -9.19
C GLU A 271 37.83 -11.93 -8.00
N THR A 272 37.17 -13.05 -7.76
CA THR A 272 36.38 -13.44 -6.60
C THR A 272 37.16 -13.42 -5.29
N LEU A 273 36.66 -12.74 -4.28
CA LEU A 273 36.98 -12.99 -2.87
C LEU A 273 35.72 -13.24 -2.06
N ARG A 274 35.58 -14.50 -1.70
CA ARG A 274 34.54 -15.06 -0.87
C ARG A 274 35.00 -14.95 0.59
N ASN A 275 34.40 -14.10 1.40
CA ASN A 275 34.63 -14.12 2.84
C ASN A 275 33.37 -14.58 3.60
N ARG A 276 33.53 -15.74 4.18
CA ARG A 276 32.64 -16.44 5.09
C ARG A 276 32.93 -15.90 6.50
N ILE A 277 31.98 -15.24 7.13
CA ILE A 277 32.06 -14.90 8.55
C ILE A 277 31.15 -15.82 9.32
N THR A 278 31.77 -16.73 10.07
CA THR A 278 31.16 -17.54 11.13
C THR A 278 31.23 -16.75 12.42
N TRP A 279 30.10 -16.63 13.10
CA TRP A 279 30.05 -16.12 14.48
C TRP A 279 30.24 -17.29 15.42
N SER A 280 31.28 -17.25 16.23
CA SER A 280 31.53 -18.13 17.36
C SER A 280 31.01 -17.43 18.63
N GLU A 281 30.22 -18.19 19.40
CA GLU A 281 29.90 -17.87 20.79
C GLU A 281 31.16 -17.91 21.61
N ALA A 282 31.32 -16.94 22.49
CA ALA A 282 32.33 -16.93 23.54
C ALA A 282 31.71 -16.62 24.90
N ASP A 283 31.92 -17.56 25.79
CA ASP A 283 31.59 -17.67 27.18
C ASP A 283 31.84 -16.42 28.06
N MET A 284 31.01 -16.25 29.08
CA MET A 284 31.43 -15.71 30.35
C MET A 284 30.81 -16.48 31.50
N HIS A 285 31.69 -17.23 32.17
CA HIS A 285 31.48 -17.90 33.46
C HIS A 285 31.51 -16.91 34.65
N SER A 286 30.67 -17.17 35.62
CA SER A 286 30.94 -17.10 37.07
C SER A 286 29.70 -17.61 37.79
N GLY A 287 29.64 -18.72 38.48
CA GLY A 287 30.37 -19.29 39.55
C GLY A 287 29.42 -19.50 40.72
N SER A 288 29.16 -20.74 41.11
CA SER A 288 29.12 -21.30 42.46
C SER A 288 28.18 -22.50 42.58
N SER A 289 28.80 -23.66 42.75
CA SER A 289 28.58 -24.72 43.75
C SER A 289 27.18 -25.09 44.22
N ASP A 290 26.69 -26.32 43.96
CA ASP A 290 26.82 -27.44 44.90
C ASP A 290 26.31 -28.76 44.31
N LYS A 291 26.99 -29.83 44.77
CA LYS A 291 26.84 -31.25 44.47
C LYS A 291 25.49 -31.84 44.89
N VAL A 292 25.01 -32.88 44.22
CA VAL A 292 24.78 -34.21 44.77
C VAL A 292 24.68 -35.26 43.66
N GLU A 293 25.33 -36.31 43.83
CA GLU A 293 25.63 -37.60 43.28
C GLU A 293 24.38 -38.52 43.06
N SER A 294 24.30 -39.30 42.02
CA SER A 294 24.50 -40.77 41.97
C SER A 294 23.80 -41.46 40.78
N THR A 295 24.60 -42.12 39.98
CA THR A 295 24.61 -43.57 39.60
C THR A 295 23.42 -44.12 38.82
N LEU A 296 23.60 -44.67 37.69
CA LEU A 296 24.03 -45.97 37.15
C LEU A 296 23.56 -46.16 35.72
N ALA A 297 24.44 -46.48 34.84
CA ALA A 297 24.22 -47.20 33.57
C ALA A 297 24.27 -48.74 33.89
N PRO A 298 24.23 -49.74 32.96
CA PRO A 298 24.29 -49.69 31.52
C PRO A 298 23.50 -50.86 30.79
N ASN A 299 23.79 -51.07 29.47
CA ASN A 299 23.70 -52.28 28.64
C ASN A 299 22.40 -52.50 27.83
N ALA A 300 22.38 -53.01 26.62
CA ALA A 300 23.36 -53.54 25.69
C ALA A 300 22.69 -53.77 24.32
N ALA A 301 23.46 -53.61 23.32
CA ALA A 301 23.57 -54.24 22.02
C ALA A 301 22.57 -55.34 21.58
N LYS A 302 22.16 -55.29 20.30
CA LYS A 302 22.50 -56.35 19.35
C LYS A 302 22.11 -56.00 17.90
N GLU A 303 23.10 -56.21 17.05
CA GLU A 303 23.12 -56.36 15.60
C GLU A 303 22.17 -57.44 15.04
N ILE A 304 21.92 -57.35 13.73
CA ILE A 304 22.03 -58.36 12.65
C ILE A 304 21.44 -57.71 11.39
N ALA A 305 22.14 -57.33 10.37
CA ALA A 305 22.86 -57.95 9.26
C ALA A 305 21.96 -58.54 8.15
N GLY A 306 22.24 -58.11 6.92
CA GLY A 306 22.10 -58.80 5.62
C GLY A 306 20.82 -58.47 4.87
N ASP A 307 20.75 -58.30 3.58
CA ASP A 307 21.55 -58.83 2.48
C ASP A 307 21.23 -58.08 1.16
N HIS A 308 22.07 -58.28 0.19
CA HIS A 308 22.19 -57.79 -1.15
C HIS A 308 21.02 -58.00 -2.14
N GLY A 309 20.95 -57.12 -3.13
CA GLY A 309 20.22 -57.37 -4.38
C GLY A 309 20.45 -56.32 -5.46
N VAL A 310 21.48 -56.51 -6.26
CA VAL A 310 21.89 -55.80 -7.49
C VAL A 310 21.07 -56.28 -8.69
N PHE A 311 20.93 -55.43 -9.71
CA PHE A 311 20.75 -55.66 -11.16
C PHE A 311 19.62 -54.80 -11.76
N THR A 312 19.72 -54.13 -12.79
CA THR A 312 20.48 -53.85 -13.99
C THR A 312 19.64 -52.96 -14.93
N ARG A 313 20.32 -52.14 -15.58
CA ARG A 313 20.04 -51.28 -16.74
C ARG A 313 19.41 -52.01 -17.93
N LYS A 314 18.47 -51.36 -18.65
CA LYS A 314 18.37 -51.49 -20.10
C LYS A 314 17.81 -50.22 -20.74
N GLU A 315 18.60 -49.68 -21.62
CA GLU A 315 18.31 -48.76 -22.72
C GLU A 315 17.58 -49.49 -23.86
N GLU A 316 17.02 -48.70 -24.74
CA GLU A 316 16.72 -48.82 -26.18
C GLU A 316 15.30 -48.30 -26.49
N ASP A 317 15.08 -47.56 -27.42
CA ASP A 317 15.58 -46.78 -28.57
C ASP A 317 14.43 -46.69 -29.63
N HIS A 318 14.38 -45.59 -30.32
CA HIS A 318 13.83 -45.31 -31.67
C HIS A 318 12.32 -45.28 -31.99
N SER A 319 11.99 -44.16 -32.48
CA SER A 319 11.65 -43.73 -33.84
C SER A 319 10.21 -43.29 -34.13
N ALA A 320 10.11 -42.04 -34.46
CA ALA A 320 9.56 -41.36 -35.67
C ALA A 320 8.17 -41.80 -36.22
N ARG A 321 7.35 -40.78 -36.40
CA ARG A 321 6.66 -40.31 -37.62
C ARG A 321 5.42 -39.48 -37.30
N LYS A 322 5.45 -38.22 -37.63
CA LYS A 322 4.94 -37.44 -38.81
C LYS A 322 3.41 -37.48 -39.04
N TYR A 323 2.89 -36.24 -39.13
CA TYR A 323 1.67 -35.74 -39.82
C TYR A 323 0.30 -36.01 -39.19
N ALA A 324 -0.35 -34.95 -38.73
CA ALA A 324 -1.53 -34.42 -39.41
C ALA A 324 -1.98 -33.07 -38.82
N ARG A 325 -2.26 -32.20 -39.70
CA ARG A 325 -2.66 -30.80 -39.68
C ARG A 325 -4.16 -30.69 -39.37
N SER A 326 -4.55 -29.55 -38.81
CA SER A 326 -5.88 -28.91 -38.92
C SER A 326 -6.84 -29.06 -37.75
N GLY A 327 -7.17 -27.91 -37.19
CA GLY A 327 -8.54 -27.61 -36.73
C GLY A 327 -8.80 -27.78 -35.24
N SER A 328 -8.50 -26.75 -34.42
CA SER A 328 -9.42 -26.39 -33.34
C SER A 328 -8.92 -25.11 -32.61
N TRP A 329 -9.35 -23.98 -33.08
CA TRP A 329 -9.13 -22.66 -32.42
C TRP A 329 -10.07 -22.41 -31.24
N MET A 330 -10.85 -23.39 -30.81
CA MET A 330 -11.91 -23.22 -29.78
C MET A 330 -11.70 -24.02 -28.49
N LYS A 331 -10.56 -24.70 -28.29
CA LYS A 331 -10.33 -25.53 -27.09
C LYS A 331 -9.32 -24.94 -26.10
N GLY A 332 -8.52 -23.95 -26.48
CA GLY A 332 -7.48 -23.34 -25.62
C GLY A 332 -7.98 -22.40 -24.53
N MET A 333 -9.26 -22.05 -24.49
CA MET A 333 -9.79 -21.03 -23.57
C MET A 333 -10.38 -21.57 -22.26
N LYS A 334 -10.45 -22.89 -22.10
CA LYS A 334 -10.93 -23.53 -20.86
C LYS A 334 -9.81 -24.05 -19.94
N ASP A 335 -8.62 -24.29 -20.47
CA ASP A 335 -7.55 -24.97 -19.71
C ASP A 335 -6.52 -24.03 -19.06
N GLY A 336 -6.55 -22.72 -19.35
CA GLY A 336 -5.63 -21.73 -18.79
C GLY A 336 -5.92 -21.28 -17.33
N PHE A 337 -7.06 -21.66 -16.75
CA PHE A 337 -7.44 -21.29 -15.38
C PHE A 337 -7.25 -22.40 -14.35
N SER A 338 -6.74 -23.58 -14.78
CA SER A 338 -6.66 -24.79 -13.93
C SER A 338 -5.33 -24.98 -13.20
N TYR A 339 -4.31 -24.15 -13.46
CA TYR A 339 -2.97 -24.33 -12.87
C TYR A 339 -2.63 -23.46 -11.66
N LEU A 340 -3.64 -22.88 -11.00
CA LEU A 340 -3.45 -22.25 -9.70
C LEU A 340 -4.09 -23.14 -8.62
N SER A 341 -3.24 -23.94 -7.97
CA SER A 341 -3.55 -24.80 -6.82
C SER A 341 -4.33 -26.09 -7.13
N GLU A 342 -3.67 -27.09 -7.72
CA GLU A 342 -3.93 -28.48 -7.37
C GLU A 342 -3.10 -28.87 -6.11
N GLU A 343 -3.43 -28.30 -4.98
CA GLU A 343 -3.42 -29.08 -3.74
C GLU A 343 -4.65 -29.99 -3.84
N LYS A 344 -4.45 -31.28 -3.80
CA LYS A 344 -5.50 -32.29 -3.68
C LYS A 344 -6.31 -32.03 -2.42
N GLU A 345 -7.24 -31.08 -2.49
CA GLU A 345 -8.29 -30.93 -1.49
C GLU A 345 -9.28 -32.07 -1.69
N VAL A 346 -9.40 -32.88 -0.64
CA VAL A 346 -10.41 -33.91 -0.45
C VAL A 346 -11.79 -33.34 -0.79
N PRO A 347 -12.69 -34.06 -1.50
CA PRO A 347 -13.98 -33.52 -1.97
C PRO A 347 -15.00 -33.24 -0.87
N MET A 348 -14.59 -33.27 0.37
CA MET A 348 -15.39 -32.85 1.50
C MET A 348 -15.33 -31.33 1.57
N GLU A 349 -16.43 -30.65 1.13
CA GLU A 349 -16.77 -29.37 1.73
C GLU A 349 -16.76 -28.12 0.86
N ARG A 350 -17.01 -28.23 -0.43
CA ARG A 350 -17.32 -27.04 -1.25
C ARG A 350 -18.42 -26.17 -0.62
N TRP A 351 -19.39 -26.80 0.03
CA TRP A 351 -20.47 -26.10 0.72
C TRP A 351 -19.99 -25.37 2.00
N LYS A 352 -19.03 -25.93 2.75
CA LYS A 352 -18.47 -25.25 3.94
C LYS A 352 -17.64 -24.03 3.55
N VAL A 353 -16.84 -24.13 2.47
CA VAL A 353 -16.12 -22.98 1.91
C VAL A 353 -17.09 -21.92 1.43
N LEU A 354 -18.17 -22.30 0.73
CA LEU A 354 -19.19 -21.38 0.25
C LEU A 354 -19.92 -20.70 1.42
N LEU A 355 -20.27 -21.48 2.46
CA LEU A 355 -20.91 -20.96 3.67
C LEU A 355 -19.99 -19.98 4.40
N TRP A 356 -18.71 -20.35 4.54
CA TRP A 356 -17.72 -19.50 5.19
C TRP A 356 -17.52 -18.19 4.42
N ASN A 357 -17.36 -18.24 3.10
CA ASN A 357 -17.27 -17.04 2.25
C ASN A 357 -18.55 -16.18 2.38
N GLY A 358 -19.72 -16.84 2.42
CA GLY A 358 -21.01 -16.16 2.65
C GLY A 358 -21.07 -15.44 4.00
N CYS A 359 -20.57 -16.06 5.07
CA CYS A 359 -20.47 -15.42 6.39
C CYS A 359 -19.53 -14.20 6.38
N VAL A 360 -18.35 -14.31 5.71
CA VAL A 360 -17.41 -13.18 5.59
C VAL A 360 -18.07 -12.00 4.87
N TYR A 361 -18.74 -12.25 3.75
CA TYR A 361 -19.45 -11.19 3.03
C TYR A 361 -20.60 -10.60 3.84
N LEU A 362 -21.37 -11.43 4.56
CA LEU A 362 -22.48 -10.97 5.39
C LEU A 362 -22.00 -10.05 6.52
N VAL A 363 -20.93 -10.44 7.24
CA VAL A 363 -20.34 -9.62 8.30
C VAL A 363 -19.80 -8.32 7.75
N THR A 364 -19.12 -8.36 6.60
CA THR A 364 -18.61 -7.14 5.96
C THR A 364 -19.71 -6.20 5.50
N ILE A 365 -20.77 -6.73 4.89
CA ILE A 365 -21.94 -5.93 4.50
C ILE A 365 -22.62 -5.37 5.74
N GLY A 366 -22.77 -6.17 6.82
CA GLY A 366 -23.29 -5.72 8.10
C GLY A 366 -22.48 -4.57 8.69
N MET A 367 -21.14 -4.64 8.63
CA MET A 367 -20.26 -3.54 9.02
C MET A 367 -20.52 -2.27 8.18
N LEU A 368 -20.58 -2.39 6.84
CA LEU A 368 -20.83 -1.25 5.97
C LEU A 368 -22.22 -0.62 6.22
N VAL A 369 -23.24 -1.43 6.44
CA VAL A 369 -24.59 -0.96 6.81
C VAL A 369 -24.54 -0.23 8.15
N SER A 370 -23.88 -0.78 9.16
CA SER A 370 -23.69 -0.13 10.47
C SER A 370 -22.99 1.24 10.33
N LEU A 371 -21.95 1.33 9.50
CA LEU A 371 -21.26 2.59 9.20
C LEU A 371 -22.20 3.60 8.52
N LEU A 372 -23.00 3.17 7.55
CA LEU A 372 -23.97 4.03 6.85
C LEU A 372 -25.10 4.50 7.80
N MET A 373 -25.50 3.69 8.75
CA MET A 373 -26.48 4.06 9.79
C MET A 373 -25.93 5.04 10.82
N GLY A 374 -24.63 5.41 10.74
CA GLY A 374 -24.00 6.38 11.63
C GLY A 374 -23.60 5.82 12.99
N VAL A 375 -23.50 4.50 13.13
CA VAL A 375 -22.93 3.85 14.33
C VAL A 375 -21.45 4.21 14.43
N ASN A 376 -20.90 4.21 15.65
CA ASN A 376 -19.48 4.53 15.88
C ASN A 376 -18.57 3.68 14.99
N MET A 377 -17.77 4.35 14.15
CA MET A 377 -16.98 3.70 13.11
C MET A 377 -15.96 2.72 13.66
N SER A 378 -15.27 3.10 14.75
CA SER A 378 -14.23 2.25 15.36
C SER A 378 -14.82 0.98 15.94
N TRP A 379 -15.93 1.11 16.68
CA TRP A 379 -16.62 -0.06 17.25
C TRP A 379 -17.25 -0.95 16.18
N SER A 380 -17.82 -0.38 15.12
CA SER A 380 -18.35 -1.17 14.00
C SER A 380 -17.27 -2.02 13.33
N ALA A 381 -16.10 -1.44 13.07
CA ALA A 381 -14.99 -2.17 12.46
C ALA A 381 -14.37 -3.22 13.40
N ILE A 382 -14.18 -2.90 14.69
CA ILE A 382 -13.67 -3.84 15.69
C ILE A 382 -14.65 -5.00 15.87
N THR A 383 -15.96 -4.73 15.97
CA THR A 383 -16.98 -5.76 16.12
C THR A 383 -17.01 -6.70 14.92
N ALA A 384 -16.92 -6.17 13.70
CA ALA A 384 -16.85 -6.99 12.50
C ALA A 384 -15.58 -7.85 12.48
N ALA A 385 -14.43 -7.27 12.83
CA ALA A 385 -13.17 -8.01 12.93
C ALA A 385 -13.24 -9.15 13.94
N LEU A 386 -13.75 -8.88 15.15
CA LEU A 386 -13.93 -9.89 16.19
C LEU A 386 -14.94 -10.97 15.77
N ALA A 387 -16.05 -10.60 15.14
CA ALA A 387 -17.02 -11.56 14.62
C ALA A 387 -16.37 -12.50 13.58
N LEU A 388 -15.55 -11.98 12.66
CA LEU A 388 -14.86 -12.80 11.67
C LEU A 388 -13.83 -13.73 12.31
N ILE A 389 -13.07 -13.26 13.30
CA ILE A 389 -12.10 -14.06 14.05
C ILE A 389 -12.82 -15.21 14.78
N VAL A 390 -13.94 -14.93 15.44
CA VAL A 390 -14.72 -15.94 16.18
C VAL A 390 -15.37 -16.95 15.22
N LEU A 391 -15.90 -16.49 14.09
CA LEU A 391 -16.56 -17.35 13.08
C LEU A 391 -15.59 -18.22 12.29
N ASP A 392 -14.29 -17.94 12.29
CA ASP A 392 -13.31 -18.75 11.57
C ASP A 392 -13.14 -20.16 12.20
N PHE A 393 -13.52 -20.35 13.47
CA PHE A 393 -13.40 -21.61 14.22
C PHE A 393 -12.00 -22.27 14.14
N LYS A 394 -11.02 -21.51 13.68
CA LYS A 394 -9.61 -21.88 13.58
C LYS A 394 -8.78 -20.96 14.45
N ASP A 395 -7.52 -21.28 14.61
CA ASP A 395 -6.60 -20.34 15.26
C ASP A 395 -6.59 -19.02 14.47
N ALA A 396 -6.87 -17.91 15.16
CA ALA A 396 -6.85 -16.56 14.60
C ALA A 396 -5.44 -16.13 14.18
N ARG A 397 -4.41 -16.81 14.67
CA ARG A 397 -3.00 -16.46 14.49
C ARG A 397 -2.62 -16.27 13.00
N PRO A 398 -2.95 -17.17 12.06
CA PRO A 398 -2.58 -16.98 10.65
C PRO A 398 -3.23 -15.76 9.98
N CYS A 399 -4.38 -15.30 10.48
CA CYS A 399 -5.02 -14.08 10.00
C CYS A 399 -4.41 -12.84 10.65
N LEU A 400 -4.14 -12.90 11.96
CA LEU A 400 -3.52 -11.80 12.70
C LEU A 400 -2.08 -11.55 12.26
N GLU A 401 -1.31 -12.58 11.91
CA GLU A 401 0.04 -12.45 11.35
C GLU A 401 0.09 -11.65 10.05
N LYS A 402 -1.02 -11.59 9.31
CA LYS A 402 -1.15 -10.78 8.08
C LYS A 402 -1.49 -9.31 8.35
N VAL A 403 -1.87 -8.96 9.57
CA VAL A 403 -2.16 -7.57 9.95
C VAL A 403 -0.86 -6.78 10.07
N SER A 404 -0.82 -5.60 9.48
CA SER A 404 0.37 -4.73 9.53
C SER A 404 0.50 -4.02 10.88
N TYR A 405 1.01 -4.74 11.90
CA TYR A 405 1.28 -4.15 13.21
C TYR A 405 2.29 -3.01 13.15
N SER A 406 3.25 -3.07 12.21
CA SER A 406 4.21 -2.00 11.99
C SER A 406 3.53 -0.69 11.59
N LEU A 407 2.41 -0.75 10.88
CA LEU A 407 1.62 0.43 10.54
C LEU A 407 0.94 1.01 11.79
N LEU A 408 0.37 0.19 12.67
CA LEU A 408 -0.23 0.64 13.93
C LEU A 408 0.81 1.32 14.83
N ILE A 409 2.00 0.70 14.96
CA ILE A 409 3.11 1.26 15.74
C ILE A 409 3.60 2.57 15.11
N PHE A 410 3.69 2.65 13.78
CA PHE A 410 4.03 3.88 13.08
C PHE A 410 3.05 5.01 13.44
N PHE A 411 1.74 4.73 13.47
CA PHE A 411 0.73 5.72 13.85
C PHE A 411 0.87 6.17 15.30
N CYS A 412 1.16 5.26 16.24
CA CYS A 412 1.42 5.64 17.63
C CYS A 412 2.58 6.65 17.73
N GLY A 413 3.73 6.34 17.13
CA GLY A 413 4.88 7.24 17.16
C GLY A 413 4.60 8.56 16.43
N MET A 414 3.88 8.52 15.33
CA MET A 414 3.48 9.70 14.56
C MET A 414 2.56 10.62 15.36
N PHE A 415 1.54 10.10 16.05
CA PHE A 415 0.63 10.92 16.86
C PHE A 415 1.39 11.67 17.94
N ILE A 416 2.28 10.99 18.67
CA ILE A 416 3.11 11.60 19.71
C ILE A 416 4.02 12.70 19.12
N THR A 417 4.68 12.39 18.01
CA THR A 417 5.63 13.32 17.38
C THR A 417 4.93 14.57 16.84
N VAL A 418 3.78 14.38 16.18
CA VAL A 418 3.01 15.51 15.61
C VAL A 418 2.38 16.35 16.73
N ASP A 419 1.87 15.72 17.81
CA ASP A 419 1.36 16.47 18.96
C ASP A 419 2.44 17.29 19.64
N GLY A 420 3.62 16.68 19.87
CA GLY A 420 4.77 17.42 20.40
C GLY A 420 5.18 18.60 19.51
N PHE A 421 5.18 18.40 18.18
CA PHE A 421 5.47 19.50 17.26
C PHE A 421 4.40 20.59 17.29
N ASN A 422 3.11 20.22 17.42
CA ASN A 422 2.04 21.19 17.61
C ASN A 422 2.23 22.07 18.85
N LYS A 423 2.78 21.50 19.96
CA LYS A 423 3.07 22.23 21.22
C LYS A 423 4.22 23.21 21.10
N THR A 424 5.07 23.09 20.08
CA THR A 424 6.11 24.11 19.82
C THR A 424 5.51 25.46 19.42
N GLY A 425 4.27 25.49 18.94
CA GLY A 425 3.60 26.68 18.43
C GLY A 425 3.96 27.03 16.97
N ILE A 426 4.94 26.37 16.35
CA ILE A 426 5.34 26.63 14.96
C ILE A 426 4.18 26.39 13.98
N PRO A 427 3.45 25.24 14.03
CA PRO A 427 2.32 25.03 13.13
C PRO A 427 1.21 26.07 13.30
N SER A 428 1.00 26.57 14.52
CA SER A 428 0.03 27.65 14.79
C SER A 428 0.48 28.97 14.20
N ALA A 429 1.73 29.37 14.42
CA ALA A 429 2.27 30.61 13.88
C ALA A 429 2.27 30.61 12.34
N LEU A 430 2.57 29.45 11.73
CA LEU A 430 2.49 29.29 10.29
C LEU A 430 1.05 29.42 9.78
N TRP A 431 0.09 28.81 10.50
CA TRP A 431 -1.32 28.94 10.17
C TRP A 431 -1.82 30.38 10.33
N ASP A 432 -1.52 31.04 11.44
CA ASP A 432 -1.92 32.45 11.69
C ASP A 432 -1.43 33.38 10.56
N PHE A 433 -0.25 33.12 9.98
CA PHE A 433 0.27 33.81 8.81
C PHE A 433 -0.51 33.52 7.52
N MET A 434 -0.93 32.26 7.33
CA MET A 434 -1.59 31.79 6.10
C MET A 434 -3.10 32.00 6.11
N GLU A 435 -3.74 32.01 7.27
CA GLU A 435 -5.19 32.05 7.45
C GLU A 435 -5.89 33.16 6.67
N PRO A 436 -5.40 34.43 6.65
CA PRO A 436 -6.04 35.50 5.92
C PRO A 436 -6.16 35.24 4.41
N TYR A 437 -5.25 34.42 3.86
CA TYR A 437 -5.20 34.06 2.45
C TYR A 437 -5.88 32.75 2.12
N ALA A 438 -6.10 31.89 3.12
CA ALA A 438 -6.57 30.50 2.96
C ALA A 438 -8.00 30.27 3.48
N ARG A 439 -8.82 31.35 3.58
CA ARG A 439 -10.19 31.27 4.06
C ARG A 439 -11.11 30.58 3.05
N ILE A 440 -12.02 29.75 3.55
CA ILE A 440 -12.92 28.93 2.73
C ILE A 440 -14.13 29.72 2.20
N ASP A 441 -14.40 30.87 2.77
CA ASP A 441 -15.50 31.78 2.36
C ASP A 441 -15.31 32.34 0.93
N SER A 442 -14.10 32.30 0.41
CA SER A 442 -13.79 32.79 -0.94
C SER A 442 -13.21 31.69 -1.82
N ALA A 443 -13.52 31.72 -3.12
CA ALA A 443 -12.95 30.77 -4.09
C ALA A 443 -11.41 30.87 -4.16
N ALA A 444 -10.86 32.10 -4.04
CA ALA A 444 -9.41 32.32 -4.03
C ALA A 444 -8.78 31.72 -2.77
N GLY A 445 -9.36 31.93 -1.60
CA GLY A 445 -8.87 31.36 -0.35
C GLY A 445 -8.95 29.84 -0.34
N THR A 446 -10.04 29.25 -0.82
CA THR A 446 -10.17 27.80 -1.00
C THR A 446 -9.09 27.25 -1.95
N ALA A 447 -8.77 27.96 -3.04
CA ALA A 447 -7.70 27.55 -3.96
C ALA A 447 -6.32 27.64 -3.31
N VAL A 448 -6.04 28.70 -2.55
CA VAL A 448 -4.77 28.83 -1.79
C VAL A 448 -4.66 27.69 -0.78
N LEU A 449 -5.72 27.41 0.00
CA LEU A 449 -5.75 26.29 0.95
C LEU A 449 -5.46 24.96 0.24
N ALA A 450 -6.08 24.73 -0.92
CA ALA A 450 -5.84 23.50 -1.69
C ALA A 450 -4.38 23.38 -2.14
N VAL A 451 -3.75 24.46 -2.61
CA VAL A 451 -2.32 24.47 -2.99
C VAL A 451 -1.44 24.15 -1.78
N VAL A 452 -1.74 24.75 -0.61
CA VAL A 452 -1.01 24.45 0.63
C VAL A 452 -1.12 22.98 1.02
N ILE A 453 -2.34 22.42 0.98
CA ILE A 453 -2.57 21.00 1.29
C ILE A 453 -1.84 20.11 0.28
N LEU A 454 -1.92 20.39 -1.03
CA LEU A 454 -1.20 19.64 -2.07
C LEU A 454 0.31 19.63 -1.81
N PHE A 455 0.88 20.79 -1.50
CA PHE A 455 2.31 20.91 -1.22
C PHE A 455 2.69 20.14 0.04
N LEU A 456 2.03 20.38 1.16
CA LEU A 456 2.35 19.72 2.43
C LEU A 456 2.11 18.21 2.37
N SER A 457 1.08 17.74 1.69
CA SER A 457 0.81 16.31 1.54
C SER A 457 1.92 15.59 0.77
N ASN A 458 2.56 16.24 -0.18
CA ASN A 458 3.70 15.64 -0.91
C ASN A 458 5.03 15.79 -0.17
N VAL A 459 5.19 16.85 0.65
CA VAL A 459 6.41 17.09 1.43
C VAL A 459 6.37 16.35 2.77
N ALA A 460 5.29 16.51 3.54
CA ALA A 460 5.18 15.97 4.89
C ALA A 460 4.39 14.65 4.99
N SER A 461 3.87 14.14 3.85
CA SER A 461 2.91 13.05 3.78
C SER A 461 1.48 13.44 4.19
N ASN A 462 0.48 12.68 3.69
CA ASN A 462 -0.94 13.02 3.83
C ASN A 462 -1.42 13.07 5.28
N VAL A 463 -1.07 12.07 6.10
CA VAL A 463 -1.56 11.96 7.48
C VAL A 463 -0.99 13.04 8.39
N PRO A 464 0.33 13.31 8.43
CA PRO A 464 0.87 14.43 9.18
C PRO A 464 0.28 15.79 8.75
N THR A 465 0.05 15.99 7.44
CA THR A 465 -0.59 17.22 6.93
C THR A 465 -1.98 17.41 7.54
N VAL A 466 -2.80 16.35 7.57
CA VAL A 466 -4.13 16.39 8.17
C VAL A 466 -4.07 16.65 9.67
N LEU A 467 -3.14 16.03 10.39
CA LEU A 467 -2.97 16.23 11.84
C LEU A 467 -2.47 17.64 12.19
N LEU A 468 -1.66 18.24 11.32
CA LEU A 468 -1.12 19.60 11.52
C LEU A 468 -2.12 20.69 11.16
N LEU A 469 -2.86 20.51 10.06
CA LEU A 469 -3.75 21.56 9.52
C LEU A 469 -5.21 21.38 9.92
N GLY A 470 -5.69 20.14 10.07
CA GLY A 470 -7.12 19.83 10.10
C GLY A 470 -7.89 20.62 11.15
N ALA A 471 -7.45 20.57 12.41
CA ALA A 471 -8.12 21.30 13.49
C ALA A 471 -8.11 22.83 13.29
N ARG A 472 -7.07 23.38 12.68
CA ARG A 472 -6.94 24.82 12.44
C ARG A 472 -7.84 25.29 11.31
N VAL A 473 -7.83 24.55 10.19
CA VAL A 473 -8.73 24.80 9.05
C VAL A 473 -10.18 24.71 9.48
N ALA A 474 -10.52 23.70 10.26
CA ALA A 474 -11.86 23.49 10.78
C ALA A 474 -12.28 24.62 11.74
N ALA A 475 -11.41 25.04 12.65
CA ALA A 475 -11.70 26.14 13.59
C ALA A 475 -11.94 27.45 12.85
N SER A 476 -11.11 27.81 11.88
CA SER A 476 -11.31 28.99 11.04
C SER A 476 -12.61 28.92 10.23
N ALA A 477 -12.99 27.75 9.75
CA ALA A 477 -14.26 27.54 9.04
C ALA A 477 -15.47 27.57 9.98
N ALA A 478 -15.35 27.07 11.20
CA ALA A 478 -16.40 27.08 12.22
C ALA A 478 -16.79 28.52 12.65
N GLU A 479 -15.85 29.47 12.59
CA GLU A 479 -16.14 30.90 12.81
C GLU A 479 -17.13 31.45 11.78
N ILE A 480 -17.20 30.84 10.58
CA ILE A 480 -18.14 31.27 9.54
C ILE A 480 -19.48 30.56 9.76
N SER A 481 -19.48 29.23 9.78
CA SER A 481 -20.65 28.41 10.09
C SER A 481 -20.29 26.93 10.34
N PRO A 482 -21.13 26.15 11.04
CA PRO A 482 -20.95 24.70 11.18
C PRO A 482 -20.96 23.94 9.84
N ALA A 483 -21.65 24.50 8.83
CA ALA A 483 -21.70 23.95 7.49
C ALA A 483 -20.35 24.08 6.77
N GLU A 484 -19.69 25.24 6.90
CA GLU A 484 -18.37 25.47 6.34
C GLU A 484 -17.28 24.66 7.07
N GLU A 485 -17.42 24.42 8.39
CA GLU A 485 -16.56 23.50 9.12
C GLU A 485 -16.60 22.07 8.51
N THR A 486 -17.80 21.54 8.29
CA THR A 486 -17.98 20.23 7.66
C THR A 486 -17.35 20.20 6.26
N LYS A 487 -17.58 21.22 5.46
CA LYS A 487 -17.01 21.37 4.11
C LYS A 487 -15.48 21.46 4.16
N ALA A 488 -14.92 22.16 5.14
CA ALA A 488 -13.47 22.27 5.37
C ALA A 488 -12.83 20.89 5.56
N TRP A 489 -13.40 20.06 6.41
CA TRP A 489 -12.95 18.70 6.64
C TRP A 489 -13.05 17.84 5.37
N LEU A 490 -14.15 17.93 4.61
CA LEU A 490 -14.34 17.19 3.37
C LEU A 490 -13.37 17.65 2.27
N LEU A 491 -13.11 18.97 2.17
CA LEU A 491 -12.09 19.51 1.26
C LEU A 491 -10.69 19.04 1.64
N LEU A 492 -10.36 19.04 2.93
CA LEU A 492 -9.09 18.49 3.41
C LEU A 492 -8.92 17.01 3.04
N ALA A 493 -9.98 16.21 3.20
CA ALA A 493 -9.99 14.81 2.82
C ALA A 493 -9.78 14.62 1.31
N TRP A 494 -10.52 15.35 0.50
CA TRP A 494 -10.39 15.28 -0.95
C TRP A 494 -8.99 15.69 -1.41
N VAL A 495 -8.55 16.88 -1.03
CA VAL A 495 -7.29 17.45 -1.53
C VAL A 495 -6.10 16.65 -1.06
N SER A 496 -6.04 16.27 0.24
CA SER A 496 -4.91 15.49 0.77
C SER A 496 -4.82 14.09 0.16
N THR A 497 -5.97 13.48 -0.20
CA THR A 497 -5.99 12.16 -0.82
C THR A 497 -5.61 12.23 -2.30
N VAL A 498 -6.18 13.18 -3.05
CA VAL A 498 -5.85 13.38 -4.46
C VAL A 498 -4.41 13.87 -4.65
N ALA A 499 -3.86 14.60 -3.67
CA ALA A 499 -2.45 15.01 -3.63
C ALA A 499 -1.48 13.83 -3.79
N GLY A 500 -1.89 12.63 -3.38
CA GLY A 500 -1.14 11.40 -3.60
C GLY A 500 -0.82 11.09 -5.07
N ASN A 501 -1.59 11.62 -6.01
CA ASN A 501 -1.37 11.43 -7.44
C ASN A 501 -0.30 12.35 -8.04
N LEU A 502 0.09 13.41 -7.34
CA LEU A 502 0.99 14.44 -7.86
C LEU A 502 2.38 13.87 -8.16
N SER A 503 2.92 13.09 -7.25
CA SER A 503 4.25 12.49 -7.40
C SER A 503 4.23 10.99 -7.06
N LEU A 504 5.27 10.27 -7.49
CA LEU A 504 5.43 8.86 -7.16
C LEU A 504 5.50 8.63 -5.64
N LEU A 505 6.12 9.55 -4.91
CA LEU A 505 6.28 9.50 -3.45
C LEU A 505 5.03 10.02 -2.71
N GLY A 506 4.08 10.64 -3.41
CA GLY A 506 2.89 11.25 -2.81
C GLY A 506 1.93 10.27 -2.17
N SER A 507 1.98 8.99 -2.54
CA SER A 507 1.11 7.94 -1.98
C SER A 507 1.84 6.60 -1.87
N ALA A 508 1.59 5.88 -0.78
CA ALA A 508 2.05 4.50 -0.62
C ALA A 508 1.53 3.58 -1.74
N ALA A 509 0.30 3.80 -2.19
CA ALA A 509 -0.30 3.07 -3.31
C ALA A 509 0.55 3.15 -4.60
N ASN A 510 1.07 4.33 -4.93
CA ASN A 510 1.94 4.51 -6.10
C ASN A 510 3.24 3.70 -5.97
N LEU A 511 3.85 3.74 -4.79
CA LEU A 511 5.07 2.98 -4.50
C LEU A 511 4.84 1.48 -4.57
N ILE A 512 3.71 1.00 -4.05
CA ILE A 512 3.31 -0.41 -4.10
C ILE A 512 3.18 -0.87 -5.55
N VAL A 513 2.44 -0.13 -6.38
CA VAL A 513 2.28 -0.46 -7.81
C VAL A 513 3.62 -0.50 -8.52
N CYS A 514 4.50 0.49 -8.26
CA CYS A 514 5.83 0.56 -8.84
C CYS A 514 6.70 -0.64 -8.43
N GLU A 515 6.73 -0.95 -7.14
CA GLU A 515 7.55 -2.03 -6.59
C GLU A 515 7.08 -3.41 -7.06
N GLN A 516 5.77 -3.65 -7.09
CA GLN A 516 5.23 -4.91 -7.62
C GLN A 516 5.47 -5.06 -9.12
N ALA A 517 5.33 -3.96 -9.89
CA ALA A 517 5.65 -3.97 -11.30
C ALA A 517 7.13 -4.28 -11.55
N ARG A 518 8.04 -3.71 -10.73
CA ARG A 518 9.47 -3.98 -10.79
C ARG A 518 9.81 -5.45 -10.47
N ARG A 519 9.17 -6.01 -9.43
CA ARG A 519 9.39 -7.41 -9.00
C ARG A 519 8.84 -8.44 -9.97
N SER A 520 7.82 -8.09 -10.72
CA SER A 520 7.16 -9.03 -11.66
C SER A 520 8.00 -9.30 -12.91
N GLN A 521 9.28 -9.39 -12.86
CA GLN A 521 10.33 -9.73 -13.83
C GLN A 521 9.93 -9.87 -15.33
N SER A 522 8.62 -9.90 -15.58
CA SER A 522 8.02 -10.25 -16.85
C SER A 522 8.06 -9.16 -17.90
N PHE A 523 8.26 -7.89 -17.48
CA PHE A 523 8.24 -6.76 -18.40
C PHE A 523 9.41 -5.77 -18.23
N GLY A 524 10.29 -5.96 -17.23
CA GLY A 524 11.37 -5.02 -16.93
C GLY A 524 10.90 -3.57 -16.76
N TYR A 525 9.61 -3.40 -16.35
CA TYR A 525 8.97 -2.11 -16.34
C TYR A 525 9.30 -1.34 -15.07
N ASN A 526 9.95 -0.19 -15.25
CA ASN A 526 10.21 0.78 -14.20
C ASN A 526 9.35 2.03 -14.41
N LEU A 527 8.42 2.27 -13.50
CA LEU A 527 7.69 3.54 -13.47
C LEU A 527 8.62 4.62 -12.91
N SER A 528 9.23 5.42 -13.78
CA SER A 528 10.16 6.45 -13.33
C SER A 528 9.42 7.60 -12.66
N PHE A 529 10.10 8.26 -11.70
CA PHE A 529 9.57 9.43 -10.99
C PHE A 529 9.13 10.54 -11.96
N LEU A 530 9.95 10.85 -12.96
CA LEU A 530 9.62 11.88 -13.95
C LEU A 530 8.46 11.51 -14.85
N THR A 531 8.33 10.24 -15.24
CA THR A 531 7.19 9.78 -16.04
C THR A 531 5.90 9.89 -15.25
N HIS A 532 5.92 9.53 -13.97
CA HIS A 532 4.77 9.70 -13.10
C HIS A 532 4.44 11.18 -12.90
N LEU A 533 5.44 12.03 -12.62
CA LEU A 533 5.24 13.46 -12.38
C LEU A 533 4.67 14.19 -13.60
N ARG A 534 5.12 13.86 -14.83
CA ARG A 534 4.59 14.45 -16.08
C ARG A 534 3.09 14.21 -16.25
N PHE A 535 2.61 13.07 -15.83
CA PHE A 535 1.18 12.75 -15.82
C PHE A 535 0.50 13.26 -14.55
N GLY A 536 1.08 12.98 -13.38
CA GLY A 536 0.49 13.24 -12.07
C GLY A 536 0.29 14.73 -11.79
N PHE A 537 1.26 15.59 -12.13
CA PHE A 537 1.16 17.02 -11.83
C PHE A 537 -0.07 17.69 -12.50
N PRO A 538 -0.25 17.64 -13.82
CA PRO A 538 -1.41 18.31 -14.44
C PRO A 538 -2.73 17.64 -14.06
N THR A 539 -2.78 16.31 -13.97
CA THR A 539 -4.01 15.59 -13.62
C THR A 539 -4.45 15.88 -12.19
N THR A 540 -3.52 15.92 -11.24
CA THR A 540 -3.82 16.24 -9.84
C THR A 540 -4.41 17.64 -9.70
N ILE A 541 -3.85 18.64 -10.37
CA ILE A 541 -4.38 20.01 -10.34
C ILE A 541 -5.81 20.05 -10.90
N ILE A 542 -6.06 19.43 -12.06
CA ILE A 542 -7.38 19.40 -12.70
C ILE A 542 -8.40 18.71 -11.78
N ILE A 543 -8.06 17.53 -11.25
CA ILE A 543 -8.95 16.74 -10.41
C ILE A 543 -9.19 17.42 -9.06
N THR A 544 -8.17 18.05 -8.48
CA THR A 544 -8.33 18.86 -7.27
C THR A 544 -9.31 20.00 -7.51
N ALA A 545 -9.14 20.77 -8.59
CA ALA A 545 -10.03 21.88 -8.94
C ALA A 545 -11.50 21.43 -9.12
N ILE A 546 -11.72 20.27 -9.77
CA ILE A 546 -13.05 19.67 -9.89
C ILE A 546 -13.65 19.40 -8.50
N GLY A 547 -12.87 18.86 -7.58
CA GLY A 547 -13.33 18.58 -6.23
C GLY A 547 -13.68 19.84 -5.45
N LEU A 548 -12.90 20.93 -5.60
CA LEU A 548 -13.23 22.21 -4.94
C LEU A 548 -14.62 22.73 -5.32
N LEU A 549 -15.10 22.39 -6.53
CA LEU A 549 -16.43 22.79 -7.01
C LEU A 549 -17.54 21.83 -6.62
N LEU A 550 -17.23 20.55 -6.44
CA LEU A 550 -18.23 19.48 -6.30
C LEU A 550 -18.33 18.89 -4.89
N VAL A 551 -17.32 19.10 -4.03
CA VAL A 551 -17.40 18.71 -2.62
C VAL A 551 -18.45 19.56 -1.91
N ARG A 552 -19.44 18.91 -1.30
CA ARG A 552 -20.58 19.54 -0.65
C ARG A 552 -20.78 19.01 0.77
N ASN A 553 -21.34 19.85 1.62
CA ASN A 553 -21.91 19.45 2.91
C ASN A 553 -23.39 19.10 2.72
N TYR A 554 -23.78 17.92 3.18
CA TYR A 554 -25.17 17.44 3.18
C TYR A 554 -25.70 17.32 4.61
#